data_8256d9b9ed5796f1d94b80102e1bf36b
#
_entry.id   8256d9b9ed5796f1d94b80102e1bf36b
#
_cell.length_a   1.000
_cell.length_b   1.000
_cell.length_c   1.000
_cell.angle_alpha   90.00
_cell.angle_beta   90.00
_cell.angle_gamma   90.00
#
_symmetry.space_group_name_H-M   'P 1'
#
loop_
_entity.id
_entity.type
_entity.pdbx_description
1 polymer ?
#
loop_
_entity_poly.entity_id
_entity_poly.type
_entity_poly.pdbx_seq_one_letter_code
_entity_poly.pdbx_strand_id
1 'polypeptide(L)'
;MPLTQPLRLKGAPGSPYTRKMLAYLRYRHIAYELLIGDHSIEALGLPKPKVDLLPTFYLPNAEGEIEAVVDSTPLIRRFEEAYAGRETLPASPVLGFINYLIEDYADEWLTKSMFHYRWYFDADIKKAGSILPLWRGLQMSREQHEKAAAFVSDRQIKRLYVVGSNDVTAPVIEESYRRFLEIMDSIIERQTFVLGSRPSAADFGIYAQLTQLAKFDPTPMAISLQVAPRVYAWTDVVDDLSGQVCAEDGWMSVSDVSEVLGPLLTEIGRVYAPALLANAKALQAGDQRMETMIDGKRWEQPTFPYQGRCLAWINEEYQKLGDQDRAQVDDILAGTGCEQMLL
;
A
#
# COMPACT_ATOMS: atom_id res chain seq x y z
N MET A 1 -5.56 18.92 18.60
CA MET A 1 -4.43 19.87 18.74
C MET A 1 -3.63 19.86 17.44
N PRO A 2 -3.14 21.02 16.97
CA PRO A 2 -2.26 21.03 15.81
C PRO A 2 -0.99 20.21 16.10
N LEU A 3 -0.62 19.37 15.15
CA LEU A 3 0.61 18.57 15.27
C LEU A 3 1.82 19.47 15.05
N THR A 4 2.81 19.38 15.93
CA THR A 4 4.05 20.18 15.84
C THR A 4 4.95 19.62 14.73
N GLN A 5 5.41 20.49 13.83
CA GLN A 5 6.41 20.13 12.80
C GLN A 5 7.83 20.46 13.27
N PRO A 6 8.85 19.72 12.80
CA PRO A 6 8.74 18.58 11.89
C PRO A 6 8.16 17.34 12.58
N LEU A 7 7.37 16.56 11.81
CA LEU A 7 6.90 15.24 12.26
C LEU A 7 8.09 14.27 12.30
N ARG A 8 8.23 13.52 13.39
CA ARG A 8 9.28 12.50 13.48
C ARG A 8 8.76 11.13 13.10
N LEU A 9 9.50 10.43 12.23
CA LEU A 9 9.17 9.05 11.88
C LEU A 9 10.41 8.18 11.72
N LYS A 10 10.34 6.94 12.21
CA LYS A 10 11.27 5.86 11.89
C LYS A 10 10.87 5.25 10.57
N GLY A 11 11.81 5.09 9.65
CA GLY A 11 11.53 4.50 8.34
C GLY A 11 12.76 3.93 7.66
N ALA A 12 12.54 3.23 6.54
CA ALA A 12 13.61 2.73 5.69
C ALA A 12 13.16 2.69 4.22
N PRO A 13 14.06 2.96 3.24
CA PRO A 13 13.72 2.96 1.81
C PRO A 13 13.14 1.64 1.28
N GLY A 14 13.44 0.51 1.93
CA GLY A 14 12.95 -0.81 1.57
C GLY A 14 11.54 -1.13 2.05
N SER A 15 10.92 -0.23 2.83
CA SER A 15 9.53 -0.32 3.23
C SER A 15 8.64 0.48 2.26
N PRO A 16 7.70 -0.16 1.55
CA PRO A 16 6.77 0.55 0.69
C PRO A 16 5.95 1.59 1.48
N TYR A 17 5.50 1.26 2.67
CA TYR A 17 4.72 2.20 3.51
C TYR A 17 5.55 3.39 4.00
N THR A 18 6.87 3.24 4.21
CA THR A 18 7.75 4.40 4.41
C THR A 18 7.76 5.27 3.17
N ARG A 19 7.89 4.68 1.97
CA ARG A 19 7.85 5.42 0.71
C ARG A 19 6.52 6.15 0.51
N LYS A 20 5.40 5.47 0.79
CA LYS A 20 4.04 6.06 0.78
C LYS A 20 4.01 7.34 1.58
N MET A 21 4.37 7.25 2.86
CA MET A 21 4.27 8.39 3.76
C MET A 21 5.25 9.51 3.42
N LEU A 22 6.46 9.22 2.99
CA LEU A 22 7.42 10.26 2.59
C LEU A 22 6.96 11.04 1.35
N ALA A 23 6.45 10.36 0.32
CA ALA A 23 5.90 11.02 -0.87
C ALA A 23 4.65 11.85 -0.53
N TYR A 24 3.75 11.31 0.28
CA TYR A 24 2.59 12.03 0.80
C TYR A 24 2.99 13.31 1.56
N LEU A 25 3.91 13.20 2.53
CA LEU A 25 4.37 14.36 3.32
C LEU A 25 5.02 15.44 2.44
N ARG A 26 5.84 15.04 1.46
CA ARG A 26 6.43 15.97 0.48
C ARG A 26 5.36 16.68 -0.33
N TYR A 27 4.40 15.93 -0.88
CA TYR A 27 3.29 16.51 -1.63
C TYR A 27 2.47 17.49 -0.77
N ARG A 28 2.14 17.14 0.48
CA ARG A 28 1.36 17.95 1.41
C ARG A 28 2.15 19.12 2.01
N HIS A 29 3.44 19.27 1.70
CA HIS A 29 4.34 20.25 2.31
C HIS A 29 4.40 20.17 3.85
N ILE A 30 4.26 18.95 4.40
CA ILE A 30 4.38 18.69 5.83
C ILE A 30 5.85 18.38 6.13
N ALA A 31 6.48 19.24 6.95
CA ALA A 31 7.89 19.04 7.32
C ALA A 31 8.06 17.79 8.20
N TYR A 32 9.11 17.00 7.94
CA TYR A 32 9.38 15.77 8.67
C TYR A 32 10.87 15.57 8.95
N GLU A 33 11.16 14.76 9.98
CA GLU A 33 12.48 14.25 10.34
C GLU A 33 12.46 12.73 10.22
N LEU A 34 13.24 12.18 9.25
CA LEU A 34 13.36 10.74 9.06
C LEU A 34 14.48 10.18 9.91
N LEU A 35 14.13 9.33 10.88
CA LEU A 35 15.05 8.62 11.75
C LEU A 35 15.44 7.29 11.11
N ILE A 36 16.72 7.13 10.77
CA ILE A 36 17.25 5.91 10.15
C ILE A 36 18.03 5.12 11.21
N GLY A 37 17.67 3.82 11.34
CA GLY A 37 18.28 2.91 12.30
C GLY A 37 17.78 3.08 13.75
N ASP A 38 17.99 2.05 14.55
CA ASP A 38 17.46 1.99 15.91
C ASP A 38 18.21 2.92 16.89
N HIS A 39 19.51 3.18 16.63
CA HIS A 39 20.33 4.07 17.47
C HIS A 39 19.78 5.50 17.59
N SER A 40 19.22 6.04 16.51
CA SER A 40 18.60 7.38 16.54
C SER A 40 17.41 7.44 17.49
N ILE A 41 16.65 6.36 17.59
CA ILE A 41 15.43 6.26 18.39
C ILE A 41 15.78 6.10 19.87
N GLU A 42 16.74 5.24 20.17
CA GLU A 42 17.24 5.02 21.54
C GLU A 42 17.88 6.29 22.11
N ALA A 43 18.69 6.99 21.30
CA ALA A 43 19.33 8.25 21.70
C ALA A 43 18.30 9.37 22.01
N LEU A 44 17.14 9.35 21.37
CA LEU A 44 16.07 10.33 21.60
C LEU A 44 15.07 9.91 22.69
N GLY A 45 15.20 8.71 23.26
CA GLY A 45 14.29 8.19 24.28
C GLY A 45 12.86 7.99 23.79
N LEU A 46 12.67 7.73 22.50
CA LEU A 46 11.34 7.58 21.90
C LEU A 46 10.68 6.24 22.26
N PRO A 47 9.36 6.21 22.42
CA PRO A 47 8.63 4.99 22.81
C PRO A 47 8.70 3.92 21.71
N LYS A 48 8.65 2.65 22.12
CA LYS A 48 8.56 1.53 21.17
C LYS A 48 7.09 1.30 20.76
N PRO A 49 6.82 1.05 19.46
CA PRO A 49 5.48 0.70 19.02
C PRO A 49 5.07 -0.70 19.54
N LYS A 50 3.77 -0.94 19.69
CA LYS A 50 3.22 -2.28 20.04
C LYS A 50 3.61 -3.35 19.01
N VAL A 51 3.68 -2.95 17.74
CA VAL A 51 4.11 -3.79 16.63
C VAL A 51 5.21 -3.02 15.87
N ASP A 52 6.40 -3.64 15.71
CA ASP A 52 7.53 -2.99 15.03
C ASP A 52 7.33 -2.98 13.51
N LEU A 53 6.59 -1.99 13.04
CA LEU A 53 6.29 -1.74 11.63
C LEU A 53 6.92 -0.43 11.17
N LEU A 54 7.15 -0.32 9.87
CA LEU A 54 7.67 0.88 9.24
C LEU A 54 6.64 1.45 8.23
N PRO A 55 6.42 2.77 8.25
CA PRO A 55 6.99 3.74 9.19
C PRO A 55 6.33 3.69 10.56
N THR A 56 7.08 4.09 11.60
CA THR A 56 6.56 4.41 12.91
C THR A 56 6.65 5.92 13.12
N PHE A 57 5.53 6.59 13.34
CA PHE A 57 5.46 8.02 13.68
C PHE A 57 5.46 8.22 15.20
N TYR A 58 6.03 9.30 15.64
CA TYR A 58 6.09 9.71 17.05
C TYR A 58 5.24 10.97 17.22
N LEU A 59 4.01 10.78 17.68
CA LEU A 59 2.98 11.83 17.71
C LEU A 59 2.42 12.01 19.13
N PRO A 60 1.94 13.22 19.49
CA PRO A 60 1.26 13.43 20.76
C PRO A 60 -0.08 12.68 20.77
N ASN A 61 -0.37 12.01 21.90
CA ASN A 61 -1.69 11.48 22.22
C ASN A 61 -2.64 12.60 22.73
N ALA A 62 -3.81 12.24 23.24
CA ALA A 62 -4.79 13.19 23.76
C ALA A 62 -4.29 13.94 25.00
N GLU A 63 -3.42 13.31 25.78
CA GLU A 63 -2.79 13.85 26.98
C GLU A 63 -1.54 14.70 26.68
N GLY A 64 -1.09 14.73 25.41
CA GLY A 64 0.12 15.44 24.96
C GLY A 64 1.41 14.63 25.11
N GLU A 65 1.33 13.37 25.52
CA GLU A 65 2.49 12.49 25.62
C GLU A 65 2.81 11.89 24.25
N ILE A 66 4.11 11.71 23.97
CA ILE A 66 4.54 11.13 22.68
C ILE A 66 4.29 9.62 22.66
N GLU A 67 3.54 9.18 21.70
CA GLU A 67 3.28 7.77 21.40
C GLU A 67 3.85 7.34 20.04
N ALA A 68 4.16 6.05 19.90
CA ALA A 68 4.60 5.45 18.66
C ALA A 68 3.38 4.93 17.88
N VAL A 69 3.07 5.55 16.75
CA VAL A 69 1.91 5.26 15.91
C VAL A 69 2.35 4.62 14.61
N VAL A 70 1.69 3.56 14.22
CA VAL A 70 1.90 2.83 12.96
C VAL A 70 0.61 2.80 12.14
N ASP A 71 0.66 2.30 10.91
CA ASP A 71 -0.41 2.21 9.94
C ASP A 71 -0.64 3.51 9.14
N SER A 72 -0.34 3.42 7.84
CA SER A 72 -0.31 4.60 6.95
C SER A 72 -1.68 5.17 6.64
N THR A 73 -2.70 4.34 6.48
CA THR A 73 -4.04 4.76 6.09
C THR A 73 -4.72 5.63 7.16
N PRO A 74 -4.83 5.23 8.44
CA PRO A 74 -5.35 6.13 9.47
C PRO A 74 -4.45 7.35 9.73
N LEU A 75 -3.12 7.24 9.52
CA LEU A 75 -2.22 8.39 9.64
C LEU A 75 -2.46 9.43 8.55
N ILE A 76 -2.70 9.04 7.30
CA ILE A 76 -3.08 9.96 6.23
C ILE A 76 -4.34 10.72 6.64
N ARG A 77 -5.39 10.04 7.11
CA ARG A 77 -6.63 10.69 7.55
C ARG A 77 -6.41 11.67 8.69
N ARG A 78 -5.62 11.30 9.70
CA ARG A 78 -5.23 12.20 10.80
C ARG A 78 -4.49 13.45 10.30
N PHE A 79 -3.65 13.32 9.27
CA PHE A 79 -2.91 14.44 8.70
C PHE A 79 -3.78 15.30 7.76
N GLU A 80 -4.74 14.70 7.05
CA GLU A 80 -5.75 15.45 6.28
C GLU A 80 -6.60 16.37 7.17
N GLU A 81 -6.97 15.88 8.37
CA GLU A 81 -7.69 16.70 9.36
C GLU A 81 -6.80 17.77 10.03
N ALA A 82 -5.51 17.47 10.22
CA ALA A 82 -4.59 18.36 10.94
C ALA A 82 -4.01 19.49 10.09
N TYR A 83 -3.93 19.29 8.76
CA TYR A 83 -3.27 20.20 7.83
C TYR A 83 -4.18 20.50 6.64
N ALA A 84 -4.43 21.76 6.36
CA ALA A 84 -5.19 22.19 5.19
C ALA A 84 -4.30 22.35 3.95
N GLY A 85 -4.93 22.27 2.78
CA GLY A 85 -4.33 22.48 1.46
C GLY A 85 -3.67 21.23 0.87
N ARG A 86 -3.75 21.10 -0.44
CA ARG A 86 -3.20 19.96 -1.21
C ARG A 86 -3.75 18.59 -0.75
N GLU A 87 -5.04 18.56 -0.40
CA GLU A 87 -5.72 17.35 0.11
C GLU A 87 -5.60 16.18 -0.88
N THR A 88 -5.46 14.96 -0.32
CA THR A 88 -5.35 13.71 -1.09
C THR A 88 -6.61 12.86 -0.98
N LEU A 89 -7.57 13.30 -0.19
CA LEU A 89 -8.87 12.68 -0.07
C LEU A 89 -9.91 13.53 -0.83
N PRO A 90 -10.63 12.95 -1.81
CA PRO A 90 -11.70 13.65 -2.50
C PRO A 90 -12.81 14.09 -1.56
N ALA A 91 -13.37 15.30 -1.78
CA ALA A 91 -14.52 15.78 -1.02
C ALA A 91 -15.83 15.06 -1.39
N SER A 92 -15.94 14.50 -2.60
CA SER A 92 -17.05 13.62 -3.00
C SER A 92 -17.03 12.33 -2.18
N PRO A 93 -18.10 11.97 -1.45
CA PRO A 93 -18.14 10.73 -0.67
C PRO A 93 -17.95 9.49 -1.55
N VAL A 94 -18.50 9.49 -2.76
CA VAL A 94 -18.35 8.39 -3.73
C VAL A 94 -16.89 8.22 -4.12
N LEU A 95 -16.21 9.29 -4.57
CA LEU A 95 -14.78 9.22 -4.91
C LEU A 95 -13.93 8.91 -3.68
N GLY A 96 -14.33 9.38 -2.51
CA GLY A 96 -13.67 9.08 -1.24
C GLY A 96 -13.68 7.58 -0.94
N PHE A 97 -14.82 6.92 -1.15
CA PHE A 97 -14.93 5.46 -0.99
C PHE A 97 -14.11 4.70 -2.04
N ILE A 98 -14.17 5.10 -3.31
CA ILE A 98 -13.37 4.48 -4.39
C ILE A 98 -11.87 4.65 -4.11
N ASN A 99 -11.45 5.85 -3.67
CA ASN A 99 -10.07 6.08 -3.22
C ASN A 99 -9.66 5.14 -2.09
N TYR A 100 -10.53 4.96 -1.07
CA TYR A 100 -10.28 4.06 0.04
C TYR A 100 -10.07 2.62 -0.42
N LEU A 101 -10.97 2.11 -1.26
CA LEU A 101 -10.93 0.74 -1.76
C LEU A 101 -9.66 0.47 -2.57
N ILE A 102 -9.24 1.42 -3.43
CA ILE A 102 -8.02 1.28 -4.23
C ILE A 102 -6.76 1.40 -3.36
N GLU A 103 -6.74 2.30 -2.37
CA GLU A 103 -5.66 2.43 -1.39
C GLU A 103 -5.47 1.12 -0.60
N ASP A 104 -6.56 0.55 -0.08
CA ASP A 104 -6.56 -0.69 0.68
C ASP A 104 -6.09 -1.89 -0.19
N TYR A 105 -6.56 -1.99 -1.44
CA TYR A 105 -6.05 -2.97 -2.39
C TYR A 105 -4.54 -2.83 -2.63
N ALA A 106 -4.05 -1.61 -2.79
CA ALA A 106 -2.62 -1.38 -2.99
C ALA A 106 -1.80 -1.80 -1.75
N ASP A 107 -2.27 -1.45 -0.57
CA ASP A 107 -1.59 -1.76 0.68
C ASP A 107 -1.63 -3.27 1.01
N GLU A 108 -2.70 -3.99 0.66
CA GLU A 108 -2.93 -5.36 1.10
C GLU A 108 -2.75 -6.42 0.00
N TRP A 109 -3.10 -6.13 -1.26
CA TRP A 109 -2.92 -7.08 -2.35
C TRP A 109 -1.61 -6.88 -3.10
N LEU A 110 -1.27 -5.65 -3.53
CA LEU A 110 0.01 -5.40 -4.22
C LEU A 110 1.22 -5.69 -3.32
N THR A 111 1.05 -5.56 -2.01
CA THR A 111 2.09 -5.99 -1.04
C THR A 111 2.37 -7.50 -1.11
N LYS A 112 1.36 -8.33 -1.49
CA LYS A 112 1.59 -9.77 -1.73
C LYS A 112 2.54 -9.97 -2.91
N SER A 113 2.29 -9.26 -4.00
CA SER A 113 3.17 -9.29 -5.17
C SER A 113 4.58 -8.78 -4.82
N MET A 114 4.68 -7.65 -4.11
CA MET A 114 5.96 -7.09 -3.71
C MET A 114 6.78 -8.06 -2.85
N PHE A 115 6.18 -8.64 -1.84
CA PHE A 115 6.87 -9.55 -0.93
C PHE A 115 7.19 -10.89 -1.60
N HIS A 116 6.28 -11.40 -2.45
CA HIS A 116 6.49 -12.59 -3.27
C HIS A 116 7.70 -12.42 -4.16
N TYR A 117 7.71 -11.44 -5.07
CA TYR A 117 8.83 -11.25 -5.98
C TYR A 117 10.15 -11.07 -5.24
N ARG A 118 10.20 -10.30 -4.18
CA ARG A 118 11.42 -10.03 -3.40
C ARG A 118 12.03 -11.26 -2.76
N TRP A 119 11.22 -12.22 -2.31
CA TRP A 119 11.68 -13.32 -1.45
C TRP A 119 11.44 -14.70 -2.03
N TYR A 120 10.90 -14.81 -3.25
CA TYR A 120 10.66 -16.05 -3.94
C TYR A 120 11.69 -16.32 -5.04
N PHE A 121 12.24 -15.30 -5.71
CA PHE A 121 13.19 -15.41 -6.80
C PHE A 121 14.63 -15.13 -6.37
N ASP A 122 15.58 -15.95 -6.78
CA ASP A 122 16.99 -15.88 -6.35
C ASP A 122 17.66 -14.51 -6.61
N ALA A 123 17.40 -13.91 -7.78
CA ALA A 123 17.97 -12.62 -8.13
C ALA A 123 17.53 -11.52 -7.18
N ASP A 124 16.25 -11.54 -6.80
CA ASP A 124 15.63 -10.57 -5.91
C ASP A 124 16.06 -10.79 -4.46
N ILE A 125 16.08 -12.05 -4.00
CA ILE A 125 16.60 -12.43 -2.68
C ILE A 125 18.04 -11.93 -2.51
N LYS A 126 18.91 -12.16 -3.51
CA LYS A 126 20.31 -11.73 -3.48
C LYS A 126 20.44 -10.23 -3.36
N LYS A 127 19.69 -9.47 -4.14
CA LYS A 127 19.71 -8.00 -4.10
C LYS A 127 19.13 -7.48 -2.79
N ALA A 128 17.93 -7.93 -2.42
CA ALA A 128 17.24 -7.48 -1.22
C ALA A 128 18.05 -7.80 0.04
N GLY A 129 18.54 -9.03 0.16
CA GLY A 129 19.41 -9.45 1.27
C GLY A 129 20.65 -8.57 1.41
N SER A 130 21.27 -8.18 0.30
CA SER A 130 22.44 -7.31 0.31
C SER A 130 22.10 -5.85 0.66
N ILE A 131 21.03 -5.29 0.14
CA ILE A 131 20.77 -3.83 0.23
C ILE A 131 19.97 -3.45 1.47
N LEU A 132 18.94 -4.24 1.87
CA LEU A 132 18.08 -3.85 2.98
C LEU A 132 18.80 -3.61 4.31
N PRO A 133 19.82 -4.40 4.71
CA PRO A 133 20.57 -4.12 5.92
C PRO A 133 21.32 -2.78 5.86
N LEU A 134 21.89 -2.44 4.70
CA LEU A 134 22.64 -1.19 4.51
C LEU A 134 21.74 0.05 4.68
N TRP A 135 20.47 -0.02 4.35
CA TRP A 135 19.53 1.07 4.61
C TRP A 135 19.23 1.32 6.10
N ARG A 136 19.68 0.42 6.97
CA ARG A 136 19.65 0.62 8.43
C ARG A 136 20.97 1.16 8.98
N GLY A 137 22.07 0.97 8.25
CA GLY A 137 23.38 1.45 8.67
C GLY A 137 24.43 1.25 7.59
N LEU A 138 24.74 2.32 6.86
CA LEU A 138 25.75 2.31 5.79
C LEU A 138 27.18 2.00 6.28
N GLN A 139 27.45 2.21 7.57
CA GLN A 139 28.77 2.06 8.16
C GLN A 139 29.07 0.64 8.70
N MET A 140 28.27 -0.34 8.33
CA MET A 140 28.53 -1.74 8.69
C MET A 140 29.86 -2.21 8.12
N SER A 141 30.64 -2.94 8.90
CA SER A 141 31.79 -3.68 8.36
C SER A 141 31.31 -4.75 7.38
N ARG A 142 32.20 -5.21 6.49
CA ARG A 142 31.87 -6.27 5.54
C ARG A 142 31.32 -7.53 6.21
N GLU A 143 31.93 -7.96 7.30
CA GLU A 143 31.50 -9.14 8.07
C GLU A 143 30.09 -8.93 8.69
N GLN A 144 29.84 -7.74 9.28
CA GLN A 144 28.53 -7.39 9.82
C GLN A 144 27.46 -7.39 8.72
N HIS A 145 27.78 -6.84 7.55
CA HIS A 145 26.88 -6.80 6.41
C HIS A 145 26.53 -8.21 5.90
N GLU A 146 27.53 -9.08 5.72
CA GLU A 146 27.32 -10.46 5.27
C GLU A 146 26.42 -11.24 6.26
N LYS A 147 26.64 -11.10 7.56
CA LYS A 147 25.78 -11.70 8.60
C LYS A 147 24.35 -11.14 8.57
N ALA A 148 24.22 -9.83 8.44
CA ALA A 148 22.91 -9.18 8.38
C ALA A 148 22.14 -9.56 7.11
N ALA A 149 22.80 -9.65 5.96
CA ALA A 149 22.24 -10.08 4.70
C ALA A 149 21.68 -11.51 4.79
N ALA A 150 22.47 -12.45 5.32
CA ALA A 150 22.04 -13.83 5.52
C ALA A 150 20.85 -13.92 6.48
N PHE A 151 20.89 -13.21 7.60
CA PHE A 151 19.82 -13.18 8.60
C PHE A 151 18.51 -12.63 8.03
N VAL A 152 18.57 -11.49 7.32
CA VAL A 152 17.37 -10.87 6.73
C VAL A 152 16.75 -11.77 5.69
N SER A 153 17.57 -12.35 4.77
CA SER A 153 17.08 -13.24 3.73
C SER A 153 16.39 -14.48 4.32
N ASP A 154 17.06 -15.20 5.23
CA ASP A 154 16.50 -16.39 5.88
C ASP A 154 15.18 -16.08 6.61
N ARG A 155 15.17 -15.00 7.38
CA ARG A 155 13.97 -14.56 8.11
C ARG A 155 12.82 -14.26 7.19
N GLN A 156 13.04 -13.55 6.10
CA GLN A 156 11.94 -13.09 5.22
C GLN A 156 11.44 -14.18 4.29
N ILE A 157 12.32 -15.05 3.78
CA ILE A 157 11.93 -16.25 3.02
C ILE A 157 10.99 -17.12 3.86
N LYS A 158 11.33 -17.36 5.13
CA LYS A 158 10.48 -18.11 6.07
C LYS A 158 9.15 -17.45 6.37
N ARG A 159 8.93 -16.20 5.97
CA ARG A 159 7.71 -15.42 6.18
C ARG A 159 6.86 -15.23 4.92
N LEU A 160 7.21 -15.85 3.80
CA LEU A 160 6.38 -15.82 2.58
C LEU A 160 4.92 -16.20 2.84
N TYR A 161 4.68 -17.10 3.79
CA TYR A 161 3.34 -17.49 4.21
C TYR A 161 2.46 -16.33 4.71
N VAL A 162 3.06 -15.25 5.25
CA VAL A 162 2.31 -14.08 5.78
C VAL A 162 1.51 -13.40 4.67
N VAL A 163 2.07 -13.35 3.47
CA VAL A 163 1.40 -12.79 2.29
C VAL A 163 0.71 -13.86 1.45
N GLY A 164 0.71 -15.11 1.90
CA GLY A 164 0.12 -16.24 1.17
C GLY A 164 0.94 -16.71 -0.03
N SER A 165 2.22 -16.33 -0.13
CA SER A 165 3.11 -16.74 -1.22
C SER A 165 3.63 -18.15 -1.00
N ASN A 166 3.38 -19.04 -1.95
CA ASN A 166 3.86 -20.41 -2.05
C ASN A 166 3.71 -20.90 -3.49
N ASP A 167 4.15 -22.13 -3.81
CA ASP A 167 4.15 -22.67 -5.17
C ASP A 167 2.72 -22.81 -5.77
N VAL A 168 1.69 -22.93 -4.94
CA VAL A 168 0.28 -23.03 -5.39
C VAL A 168 -0.25 -21.65 -5.78
N THR A 169 0.11 -20.62 -5.01
CA THR A 169 -0.44 -19.25 -5.17
C THR A 169 0.41 -18.36 -6.08
N ALA A 170 1.68 -18.72 -6.31
CA ALA A 170 2.60 -17.96 -7.14
C ALA A 170 1.99 -17.55 -8.51
N PRO A 171 1.35 -18.45 -9.28
CA PRO A 171 0.76 -18.06 -10.57
C PRO A 171 -0.32 -16.98 -10.47
N VAL A 172 -1.15 -17.02 -9.41
CA VAL A 172 -2.18 -15.98 -9.17
C VAL A 172 -1.53 -14.63 -8.90
N ILE A 173 -0.51 -14.60 -8.04
CA ILE A 173 0.21 -13.37 -7.66
C ILE A 173 0.89 -12.76 -8.89
N GLU A 174 1.60 -13.56 -9.66
CA GLU A 174 2.37 -13.11 -10.82
C GLU A 174 1.48 -12.61 -11.96
N GLU A 175 0.39 -13.32 -12.26
CA GLU A 175 -0.57 -12.91 -13.28
C GLU A 175 -1.34 -11.65 -12.87
N SER A 176 -1.76 -11.54 -11.59
CA SER A 176 -2.43 -10.34 -11.10
C SER A 176 -1.54 -9.09 -11.20
N TYR A 177 -0.24 -9.23 -10.95
CA TYR A 177 0.69 -8.12 -11.12
C TYR A 177 0.82 -7.66 -12.58
N ARG A 178 0.87 -8.58 -13.54
CA ARG A 178 0.91 -8.24 -14.97
C ARG A 178 -0.35 -7.51 -15.41
N ARG A 179 -1.52 -8.01 -15.05
CA ARG A 179 -2.82 -7.35 -15.37
C ARG A 179 -2.90 -5.98 -14.71
N PHE A 180 -2.48 -5.86 -13.45
CA PHE A 180 -2.41 -4.57 -12.78
C PHE A 180 -1.54 -3.56 -13.55
N LEU A 181 -0.38 -3.96 -14.05
CA LEU A 181 0.50 -3.10 -14.85
C LEU A 181 -0.19 -2.63 -16.14
N GLU A 182 -0.83 -3.52 -16.89
CA GLU A 182 -1.57 -3.22 -18.13
C GLU A 182 -2.73 -2.24 -17.86
N ILE A 183 -3.48 -2.47 -16.79
CA ILE A 183 -4.58 -1.61 -16.37
C ILE A 183 -4.07 -0.22 -15.98
N MET A 184 -3.04 -0.14 -15.14
CA MET A 184 -2.46 1.14 -14.74
C MET A 184 -1.86 1.91 -15.92
N ASP A 185 -1.24 1.23 -16.89
CA ASP A 185 -0.73 1.86 -18.10
C ASP A 185 -1.85 2.56 -18.87
N SER A 186 -3.01 1.89 -19.01
CA SER A 186 -4.20 2.45 -19.66
C SER A 186 -4.81 3.62 -18.89
N ILE A 187 -4.81 3.59 -17.55
CA ILE A 187 -5.29 4.71 -16.73
C ILE A 187 -4.38 5.92 -16.90
N ILE A 188 -3.06 5.72 -16.77
CA ILE A 188 -2.06 6.82 -16.86
C ILE A 188 -2.01 7.41 -18.27
N GLU A 189 -2.37 6.65 -19.31
CA GLU A 189 -2.50 7.19 -20.68
C GLU A 189 -3.61 8.25 -20.79
N ARG A 190 -4.67 8.12 -20.00
CA ARG A 190 -5.84 9.03 -20.01
C ARG A 190 -5.70 10.18 -19.02
N GLN A 191 -5.10 9.96 -17.87
CA GLN A 191 -5.01 10.93 -16.77
C GLN A 191 -3.76 10.69 -15.92
N THR A 192 -3.23 11.73 -15.29
CA THR A 192 -1.94 11.66 -14.58
C THR A 192 -2.00 10.80 -13.32
N PHE A 193 -3.12 10.79 -12.62
CA PHE A 193 -3.32 10.07 -11.35
C PHE A 193 -4.62 9.26 -11.40
N VAL A 194 -4.76 8.32 -10.47
CA VAL A 194 -5.88 7.36 -10.45
C VAL A 194 -7.25 8.04 -10.44
N LEU A 195 -7.39 9.16 -9.72
CA LEU A 195 -8.66 9.89 -9.60
C LEU A 195 -8.65 11.24 -10.33
N GLY A 196 -7.83 11.39 -11.39
CA GLY A 196 -7.84 12.60 -12.20
C GLY A 196 -6.47 13.24 -12.43
N SER A 197 -6.39 14.56 -12.30
CA SER A 197 -5.17 15.34 -12.54
C SER A 197 -4.43 15.74 -11.25
N ARG A 198 -4.92 15.34 -10.08
CA ARG A 198 -4.26 15.53 -8.77
C ARG A 198 -4.12 14.21 -8.04
N PRO A 199 -3.03 14.01 -7.27
CA PRO A 199 -2.79 12.76 -6.58
C PRO A 199 -3.76 12.54 -5.42
N SER A 200 -4.19 11.31 -5.25
CA SER A 200 -5.01 10.81 -4.15
C SER A 200 -4.20 9.90 -3.21
N ALA A 201 -4.76 9.53 -2.07
CA ALA A 201 -4.14 8.55 -1.17
C ALA A 201 -3.90 7.19 -1.88
N ALA A 202 -4.80 6.80 -2.79
CA ALA A 202 -4.64 5.60 -3.61
C ALA A 202 -3.38 5.65 -4.49
N ASP A 203 -3.05 6.82 -5.08
CA ASP A 203 -1.83 6.98 -5.86
C ASP A 203 -0.57 6.75 -5.01
N PHE A 204 -0.55 7.27 -3.79
CA PHE A 204 0.57 7.04 -2.86
C PHE A 204 0.66 5.59 -2.40
N GLY A 205 -0.47 4.88 -2.24
CA GLY A 205 -0.51 3.44 -1.96
C GLY A 205 0.09 2.62 -3.11
N ILE A 206 -0.36 2.86 -4.34
CA ILE A 206 0.16 2.21 -5.56
C ILE A 206 1.64 2.54 -5.78
N TYR A 207 1.99 3.82 -5.73
CA TYR A 207 3.38 4.29 -5.85
C TYR A 207 4.30 3.56 -4.85
N ALA A 208 3.86 3.43 -3.61
CA ALA A 208 4.63 2.78 -2.56
C ALA A 208 5.09 1.37 -2.95
N GLN A 209 4.17 0.55 -3.44
CA GLN A 209 4.46 -0.82 -3.88
C GLN A 209 5.33 -0.82 -5.14
N LEU A 210 5.06 0.08 -6.09
CA LEU A 210 5.82 0.21 -7.33
C LEU A 210 7.27 0.68 -7.09
N THR A 211 7.57 1.44 -6.01
CA THR A 211 8.97 1.75 -5.65
C THR A 211 9.79 0.51 -5.41
N GLN A 212 9.15 -0.56 -4.99
CA GLN A 212 9.78 -1.86 -4.75
C GLN A 212 9.67 -2.74 -6.01
N LEU A 213 8.46 -2.94 -6.52
CA LEU A 213 8.16 -3.79 -7.67
C LEU A 213 8.77 -3.28 -8.98
N ALA A 214 8.61 -2.00 -9.30
CA ALA A 214 9.09 -1.46 -10.58
C ALA A 214 10.51 -0.90 -10.50
N LYS A 215 11.04 -0.57 -9.31
CA LYS A 215 12.32 0.14 -9.19
C LYS A 215 13.40 -0.62 -8.44
N PHE A 216 13.03 -1.46 -7.47
CA PHE A 216 14.02 -2.09 -6.62
C PHE A 216 14.25 -3.57 -6.94
N ASP A 217 13.21 -4.40 -6.99
CA ASP A 217 13.35 -5.84 -7.15
C ASP A 217 13.54 -6.21 -8.64
N PRO A 218 14.63 -6.92 -9.02
CA PRO A 218 15.02 -7.11 -10.43
C PRO A 218 13.98 -7.79 -11.30
N THR A 219 13.34 -8.87 -10.79
CA THR A 219 12.37 -9.65 -11.55
C THR A 219 11.12 -8.85 -11.90
N PRO A 220 10.40 -8.24 -10.94
CA PRO A 220 9.20 -7.46 -11.28
C PRO A 220 9.55 -6.13 -11.97
N MET A 221 10.75 -5.57 -11.76
CA MET A 221 11.24 -4.41 -12.52
C MET A 221 11.36 -4.73 -14.01
N ALA A 222 11.93 -5.88 -14.37
CA ALA A 222 12.03 -6.29 -15.77
C ALA A 222 10.64 -6.49 -16.41
N ILE A 223 9.69 -7.05 -15.65
CA ILE A 223 8.28 -7.19 -16.08
C ILE A 223 7.66 -5.80 -16.31
N SER A 224 7.84 -4.87 -15.37
CA SER A 224 7.31 -3.50 -15.49
C SER A 224 7.81 -2.78 -16.73
N LEU A 225 9.11 -2.87 -17.00
CA LEU A 225 9.71 -2.25 -18.20
C LEU A 225 9.20 -2.87 -19.50
N GLN A 226 8.95 -4.18 -19.50
CA GLN A 226 8.45 -4.89 -20.67
C GLN A 226 6.96 -4.63 -20.93
N VAL A 227 6.14 -4.62 -19.88
CA VAL A 227 4.67 -4.61 -19.98
C VAL A 227 4.13 -3.18 -19.99
N ALA A 228 4.65 -2.32 -19.11
CA ALA A 228 4.10 -0.99 -18.84
C ALA A 228 5.22 0.05 -18.55
N PRO A 229 6.00 0.44 -19.54
CA PRO A 229 7.07 1.43 -19.34
C PRO A 229 6.54 2.78 -18.83
N ARG A 230 5.28 3.13 -19.11
CA ARG A 230 4.62 4.33 -18.61
C ARG A 230 4.43 4.25 -17.08
N VAL A 231 4.03 3.10 -16.55
CA VAL A 231 3.91 2.88 -15.09
C VAL A 231 5.28 2.96 -14.42
N TYR A 232 6.31 2.43 -15.06
CA TYR A 232 7.69 2.57 -14.58
C TYR A 232 8.09 4.05 -14.49
N ALA A 233 7.84 4.86 -15.52
CA ALA A 233 8.14 6.29 -15.55
C ALA A 233 7.27 7.06 -14.53
N TRP A 234 5.99 6.74 -14.42
CA TRP A 234 5.06 7.35 -13.48
C TRP A 234 5.52 7.19 -12.02
N THR A 235 6.14 6.06 -11.69
CA THR A 235 6.70 5.84 -10.34
C THR A 235 7.76 6.85 -9.98
N ASP A 236 8.60 7.30 -10.94
CA ASP A 236 9.59 8.36 -10.71
C ASP A 236 8.92 9.74 -10.54
N VAL A 237 7.85 9.99 -11.30
CA VAL A 237 7.09 11.26 -11.19
C VAL A 237 6.46 11.41 -9.81
N VAL A 238 5.84 10.34 -9.29
CA VAL A 238 5.18 10.37 -7.98
C VAL A 238 6.17 10.39 -6.80
N ASP A 239 7.42 10.06 -7.02
CA ASP A 239 8.44 10.07 -5.95
C ASP A 239 8.55 11.45 -5.27
N ASP A 240 8.46 12.53 -6.04
CA ASP A 240 8.45 13.89 -5.48
C ASP A 240 7.50 14.83 -6.22
N LEU A 241 6.32 14.98 -5.66
CA LEU A 241 5.30 15.91 -6.15
C LEU A 241 5.27 17.24 -5.37
N SER A 242 6.32 17.56 -4.59
CA SER A 242 6.35 18.79 -3.79
C SER A 242 6.27 20.05 -4.65
N GLY A 243 6.86 20.03 -5.86
CA GLY A 243 6.81 21.12 -6.83
C GLY A 243 5.57 21.13 -7.72
N GLN A 244 4.68 20.14 -7.62
CA GLN A 244 3.48 20.07 -8.45
C GLN A 244 2.46 21.12 -8.08
N VAL A 245 1.89 21.82 -9.07
CA VAL A 245 0.73 22.70 -8.88
C VAL A 245 -0.48 21.81 -8.57
N CYS A 246 -1.14 22.06 -7.45
CA CYS A 246 -2.37 21.37 -7.09
C CYS A 246 -3.56 22.08 -7.78
N ALA A 247 -4.19 21.41 -8.73
CA ALA A 247 -5.43 21.89 -9.33
C ALA A 247 -6.60 21.66 -8.36
N GLU A 248 -7.34 22.72 -8.00
CA GLU A 248 -8.50 22.60 -7.10
C GLU A 248 -9.56 21.66 -7.69
N ASP A 249 -9.85 21.79 -8.98
CA ASP A 249 -10.82 20.98 -9.73
C ASP A 249 -10.21 19.72 -10.36
N GLY A 250 -9.12 19.20 -9.79
CA GLY A 250 -8.35 18.10 -10.40
C GLY A 250 -8.94 16.70 -10.18
N TRP A 251 -10.06 16.55 -9.48
CA TRP A 251 -10.74 15.28 -9.32
C TRP A 251 -11.56 14.91 -10.56
N MET A 252 -11.56 13.62 -10.93
CA MET A 252 -12.42 13.13 -11.99
C MET A 252 -13.90 13.24 -11.62
N SER A 253 -14.77 13.20 -12.62
CA SER A 253 -16.21 13.12 -12.42
C SER A 253 -16.63 11.73 -11.95
N VAL A 254 -17.63 11.64 -11.06
CA VAL A 254 -18.20 10.35 -10.61
C VAL A 254 -18.73 9.53 -11.80
N SER A 255 -19.28 10.20 -12.84
CA SER A 255 -19.78 9.54 -14.05
C SER A 255 -18.69 8.82 -14.86
N ASP A 256 -17.43 9.24 -14.72
CA ASP A 256 -16.31 8.70 -15.51
C ASP A 256 -15.63 7.52 -14.82
N VAL A 257 -15.94 7.28 -13.52
CA VAL A 257 -15.31 6.24 -12.71
C VAL A 257 -15.41 4.87 -13.34
N SER A 258 -16.62 4.46 -13.76
CA SER A 258 -16.84 3.14 -14.35
C SER A 258 -16.08 2.96 -15.66
N GLU A 259 -15.97 4.00 -16.49
CA GLU A 259 -15.24 3.93 -17.75
C GLU A 259 -13.73 3.84 -17.54
N VAL A 260 -13.17 4.68 -16.65
CA VAL A 260 -11.73 4.81 -16.47
C VAL A 260 -11.19 3.77 -15.49
N LEU A 261 -11.87 3.56 -14.35
CA LEU A 261 -11.42 2.69 -13.26
C LEU A 261 -12.11 1.33 -13.24
N GLY A 262 -13.12 1.09 -14.05
CA GLY A 262 -13.84 -0.19 -14.14
C GLY A 262 -12.90 -1.39 -14.29
N PRO A 263 -11.87 -1.36 -15.17
CA PRO A 263 -10.89 -2.44 -15.27
C PRO A 263 -10.11 -2.69 -13.97
N LEU A 264 -9.74 -1.63 -13.24
CA LEU A 264 -9.04 -1.75 -11.96
C LEU A 264 -9.97 -2.32 -10.88
N LEU A 265 -11.20 -1.83 -10.79
CA LEU A 265 -12.21 -2.33 -9.87
C LEU A 265 -12.52 -3.80 -10.15
N THR A 266 -12.58 -4.20 -11.44
CA THR A 266 -12.75 -5.60 -11.85
C THR A 266 -11.55 -6.47 -11.41
N GLU A 267 -10.33 -5.97 -11.50
CA GLU A 267 -9.16 -6.71 -11.01
C GLU A 267 -9.19 -6.84 -9.48
N ILE A 268 -9.59 -5.79 -8.75
CA ILE A 268 -9.79 -5.84 -7.29
C ILE A 268 -10.84 -6.90 -6.93
N GLY A 269 -11.98 -6.89 -7.59
CA GLY A 269 -13.04 -7.90 -7.40
C GLY A 269 -12.61 -9.32 -7.77
N ARG A 270 -11.73 -9.48 -8.77
CA ARG A 270 -11.21 -10.76 -9.23
C ARG A 270 -10.29 -11.43 -8.22
N VAL A 271 -9.40 -10.66 -7.58
CA VAL A 271 -8.32 -11.24 -6.78
C VAL A 271 -8.41 -10.88 -5.30
N TYR A 272 -8.77 -9.65 -4.96
CA TYR A 272 -8.74 -9.18 -3.58
C TYR A 272 -10.03 -9.52 -2.83
N ALA A 273 -11.19 -9.32 -3.43
CA ALA A 273 -12.47 -9.65 -2.81
C ALA A 273 -12.56 -11.13 -2.38
N PRO A 274 -12.29 -12.14 -3.24
CA PRO A 274 -12.35 -13.53 -2.81
C PRO A 274 -11.34 -13.89 -1.73
N ALA A 275 -10.16 -13.24 -1.70
CA ALA A 275 -9.16 -13.44 -0.65
C ALA A 275 -9.65 -12.92 0.70
N LEU A 276 -10.21 -11.70 0.75
CA LEU A 276 -10.76 -11.12 1.98
C LEU A 276 -11.94 -11.92 2.53
N LEU A 277 -12.89 -12.27 1.66
CA LEU A 277 -14.09 -13.02 2.04
C LEU A 277 -13.74 -14.42 2.58
N ALA A 278 -12.86 -15.15 1.89
CA ALA A 278 -12.41 -16.46 2.36
C ALA A 278 -11.67 -16.37 3.70
N ASN A 279 -10.80 -15.36 3.86
CA ASN A 279 -10.10 -15.13 5.12
C ASN A 279 -11.06 -14.77 6.26
N ALA A 280 -12.03 -13.89 6.03
CA ALA A 280 -13.03 -13.53 7.03
C ALA A 280 -13.88 -14.74 7.46
N LYS A 281 -14.32 -15.56 6.48
CA LYS A 281 -15.08 -16.80 6.76
C LYS A 281 -14.25 -17.79 7.60
N ALA A 282 -12.98 -18.00 7.26
CA ALA A 282 -12.11 -18.90 8.00
C ALA A 282 -11.84 -18.38 9.43
N LEU A 283 -11.63 -17.07 9.60
CA LEU A 283 -11.49 -16.46 10.93
C LEU A 283 -12.74 -16.63 11.81
N GLN A 284 -13.94 -16.46 11.23
CA GLN A 284 -15.21 -16.67 11.93
C GLN A 284 -15.40 -18.14 12.36
N ALA A 285 -14.93 -19.08 11.53
CA ALA A 285 -14.94 -20.52 11.84
C ALA A 285 -13.87 -20.94 12.86
N GLY A 286 -12.91 -20.06 13.17
CA GLY A 286 -11.75 -20.38 14.02
C GLY A 286 -10.67 -21.20 13.33
N ASP A 287 -10.72 -21.26 12.00
CA ASP A 287 -9.75 -22.01 11.19
C ASP A 287 -8.38 -21.31 11.18
N GLN A 288 -7.32 -22.09 11.16
CA GLN A 288 -5.92 -21.59 11.09
C GLN A 288 -5.47 -21.33 9.66
N ARG A 289 -6.21 -21.81 8.67
CA ARG A 289 -5.91 -21.68 7.23
C ARG A 289 -7.20 -21.38 6.48
N MET A 290 -7.06 -20.64 5.40
CA MET A 290 -8.13 -20.45 4.43
C MET A 290 -7.74 -21.05 3.09
N GLU A 291 -8.72 -21.61 2.40
CA GLU A 291 -8.63 -22.09 1.03
C GLU A 291 -9.78 -21.52 0.21
N THR A 292 -9.50 -21.12 -1.03
CA THR A 292 -10.51 -20.63 -1.96
C THR A 292 -10.01 -20.74 -3.40
N MET A 293 -10.83 -20.34 -4.35
CA MET A 293 -10.44 -20.15 -5.74
C MET A 293 -10.30 -18.66 -6.00
N ILE A 294 -9.16 -18.25 -6.55
CA ILE A 294 -8.92 -16.88 -7.01
C ILE A 294 -8.54 -16.96 -8.49
N ASP A 295 -9.26 -16.23 -9.34
CA ASP A 295 -9.03 -16.24 -10.78
C ASP A 295 -8.99 -17.67 -11.39
N GLY A 296 -9.90 -18.53 -10.93
CA GLY A 296 -10.00 -19.92 -11.37
C GLY A 296 -8.89 -20.85 -10.89
N LYS A 297 -7.97 -20.38 -10.02
CA LYS A 297 -6.85 -21.16 -9.47
C LYS A 297 -6.99 -21.33 -7.96
N ARG A 298 -6.42 -22.41 -7.43
CA ARG A 298 -6.40 -22.65 -5.98
C ARG A 298 -5.56 -21.61 -5.27
N TRP A 299 -6.10 -21.11 -4.16
CA TRP A 299 -5.41 -20.23 -3.22
C TRP A 299 -5.48 -20.81 -1.83
N GLU A 300 -4.34 -20.86 -1.14
CA GLU A 300 -4.25 -21.30 0.24
C GLU A 300 -3.23 -20.47 1.02
N GLN A 301 -3.60 -20.07 2.22
CA GLN A 301 -2.70 -19.39 3.17
C GLN A 301 -3.16 -19.58 4.60
N PRO A 302 -2.30 -19.34 5.62
CA PRO A 302 -2.76 -19.17 6.98
C PRO A 302 -3.74 -17.99 7.08
N THR A 303 -4.72 -18.08 7.98
CA THR A 303 -5.62 -16.95 8.25
C THR A 303 -4.84 -15.75 8.77
N PHE A 304 -5.27 -14.56 8.36
CA PHE A 304 -4.61 -13.31 8.73
C PHE A 304 -5.60 -12.31 9.34
N PRO A 305 -5.61 -12.16 10.69
CA PRO A 305 -6.58 -11.33 11.39
C PRO A 305 -6.61 -9.87 10.93
N TYR A 306 -5.49 -9.31 10.50
CA TYR A 306 -5.43 -7.94 10.00
C TYR A 306 -6.30 -7.77 8.73
N GLN A 307 -6.22 -8.69 7.78
CA GLN A 307 -7.07 -8.64 6.56
C GLN A 307 -8.56 -8.86 6.87
N GLY A 308 -8.88 -9.55 7.96
CA GLY A 308 -10.26 -9.58 8.47
C GLY A 308 -10.75 -8.20 8.91
N ARG A 309 -9.87 -7.37 9.48
CA ARG A 309 -10.18 -5.97 9.82
C ARG A 309 -10.27 -5.08 8.57
N CYS A 310 -9.44 -5.30 7.55
CA CYS A 310 -9.54 -4.56 6.28
C CYS A 310 -10.94 -4.69 5.68
N LEU A 311 -11.49 -5.91 5.61
CA LEU A 311 -12.87 -6.11 5.14
C LEU A 311 -13.91 -5.37 6.01
N ALA A 312 -13.74 -5.40 7.34
CA ALA A 312 -14.62 -4.68 8.23
C ALA A 312 -14.55 -3.16 8.00
N TRP A 313 -13.36 -2.62 7.84
CA TRP A 313 -13.15 -1.18 7.58
C TRP A 313 -13.68 -0.74 6.21
N ILE A 314 -13.55 -1.56 5.16
CA ILE A 314 -14.20 -1.28 3.87
C ILE A 314 -15.71 -1.15 4.08
N ASN A 315 -16.34 -2.05 4.85
CA ASN A 315 -17.75 -1.98 5.16
C ASN A 315 -18.12 -0.77 6.02
N GLU A 316 -17.30 -0.42 7.01
CA GLU A 316 -17.49 0.80 7.80
C GLU A 316 -17.47 2.06 6.95
N GLU A 317 -16.52 2.18 5.99
CA GLU A 317 -16.48 3.32 5.06
C GLU A 317 -17.71 3.34 4.14
N TYR A 318 -18.15 2.19 3.65
CA TYR A 318 -19.36 2.07 2.84
C TYR A 318 -20.61 2.47 3.61
N GLN A 319 -20.76 2.05 4.87
CA GLN A 319 -21.90 2.38 5.72
C GLN A 319 -21.97 3.87 6.15
N LYS A 320 -20.86 4.61 6.05
CA LYS A 320 -20.84 6.08 6.26
C LYS A 320 -21.47 6.86 5.11
N LEU A 321 -21.63 6.25 3.94
CA LEU A 321 -22.22 6.88 2.77
C LEU A 321 -23.72 7.14 2.99
N GLY A 322 -24.21 8.30 2.55
CA GLY A 322 -25.65 8.55 2.44
C GLY A 322 -26.29 7.66 1.37
N ASP A 323 -27.61 7.50 1.42
CA ASP A 323 -28.34 6.60 0.54
C ASP A 323 -28.09 6.86 -0.96
N GLN A 324 -28.01 8.13 -1.36
CA GLN A 324 -27.73 8.54 -2.73
C GLN A 324 -26.31 8.19 -3.17
N ASP A 325 -25.31 8.45 -2.32
CA ASP A 325 -23.91 8.15 -2.60
C ASP A 325 -23.68 6.64 -2.63
N ARG A 326 -24.34 5.92 -1.73
CA ARG A 326 -24.32 4.44 -1.69
C ARG A 326 -24.86 3.84 -2.98
N ALA A 327 -26.00 4.31 -3.46
CA ALA A 327 -26.57 3.86 -4.73
C ALA A 327 -25.61 4.10 -5.92
N GLN A 328 -24.89 5.23 -5.94
CA GLN A 328 -23.88 5.50 -6.96
C GLN A 328 -22.67 4.55 -6.85
N VAL A 329 -22.21 4.24 -5.63
CA VAL A 329 -21.14 3.25 -5.42
C VAL A 329 -21.60 1.87 -5.88
N ASP A 330 -22.83 1.47 -5.56
CA ASP A 330 -23.40 0.19 -5.99
C ASP A 330 -23.45 0.09 -7.51
N ASP A 331 -23.88 1.14 -8.20
CA ASP A 331 -23.90 1.21 -9.67
C ASP A 331 -22.48 1.10 -10.26
N ILE A 332 -21.49 1.79 -9.67
CA ILE A 332 -20.09 1.74 -10.11
C ILE A 332 -19.49 0.34 -9.92
N LEU A 333 -19.80 -0.31 -8.80
CA LEU A 333 -19.22 -1.62 -8.47
C LEU A 333 -19.97 -2.80 -9.07
N ALA A 334 -21.18 -2.58 -9.59
CA ALA A 334 -22.01 -3.65 -10.16
C ALA A 334 -21.26 -4.44 -11.23
N GLY A 335 -21.13 -5.76 -11.05
CA GLY A 335 -20.46 -6.67 -11.97
C GLY A 335 -18.93 -6.62 -11.96
N THR A 336 -18.31 -5.81 -11.10
CA THR A 336 -16.84 -5.81 -10.91
C THR A 336 -16.36 -6.95 -10.03
N GLY A 337 -17.24 -7.50 -9.17
CA GLY A 337 -16.92 -8.44 -8.10
C GLY A 337 -16.63 -7.77 -6.76
N CYS A 338 -16.37 -6.46 -6.73
CA CYS A 338 -16.16 -5.72 -5.49
C CYS A 338 -17.43 -5.61 -4.65
N GLU A 339 -18.60 -5.59 -5.28
CA GLU A 339 -19.91 -5.59 -4.59
C GLU A 339 -20.08 -6.73 -3.60
N GLN A 340 -19.37 -7.86 -3.78
CA GLN A 340 -19.41 -9.01 -2.89
C GLN A 340 -18.80 -8.75 -1.52
N MET A 341 -17.97 -7.71 -1.39
CA MET A 341 -17.38 -7.32 -0.09
C MET A 341 -18.31 -6.46 0.76
N LEU A 342 -19.35 -5.87 0.16
CA LEU A 342 -20.23 -4.90 0.81
C LEU A 342 -21.42 -5.60 1.50
N LEU A 343 -21.73 -5.18 2.72
CA LEU A 343 -22.79 -5.72 3.56
C LEU A 343 -23.84 -4.67 3.92
#